data_615bad9df26976b160d8def88a93b142
#
_entry.id   615bad9df26976b160d8def88a93b142
#
_cell.length_a   1.000
_cell.length_b   1.000
_cell.length_c   1.000
_cell.angle_alpha   90.00
_cell.angle_beta   90.00
_cell.angle_gamma   90.00
#
_symmetry.space_group_name_H-M   'P 1'
#
loop_
_entity.id
_entity.type
_entity.pdbx_description
1 polymer ?
#
loop_
_entity_poly.entity_id
_entity_poly.type
_entity_poly.pdbx_seq_one_letter_code
_entity_poly.pdbx_strand_id
1 'polypeptide(L)'
;MKIPEHLNKPLLEQLSDQADSDDYLIMRGSALGYGLLNDIDNRNEYIQKFIDTPEPELHGNELARELQARAVGIILLDKKADDLLDKAKELFETELEKALPDLPDDLAIDVATEPLKMARQARSGLMENAFLRKEWKTCMSEAEHGRSIIPDYLLYQPHREGYPLEFVAKGIHTEDMEMVAKGIEMHEEFLQYVIEVGYLKPWEEAYFVSYAISLISRNLLE
;
A
#
# COMPACT_ATOMS: atom_id res chain seq x y z
N MET A 1 -8.26 -4.91 12.17
CA MET A 1 -8.56 -3.46 12.26
C MET A 1 -10.07 -3.28 12.36
N LYS A 2 -10.57 -2.37 13.18
CA LYS A 2 -12.01 -1.99 13.21
C LYS A 2 -12.09 -0.51 12.87
N ILE A 3 -12.93 -0.16 11.91
CA ILE A 3 -13.24 1.25 11.67
C ILE A 3 -14.14 1.78 12.79
N PRO A 4 -14.09 3.09 13.09
CA PRO A 4 -14.99 3.73 14.03
C PRO A 4 -16.45 3.50 13.66
N GLU A 5 -17.30 3.16 14.64
CA GLU A 5 -18.72 2.82 14.39
C GLU A 5 -19.49 3.91 13.63
N HIS A 6 -19.15 5.18 13.87
CA HIS A 6 -19.82 6.30 13.21
C HIS A 6 -19.54 6.36 11.69
N LEU A 7 -18.50 5.66 11.18
CA LEU A 7 -18.19 5.58 9.76
C LEU A 7 -18.86 4.38 9.05
N ASN A 8 -19.40 3.41 9.81
CA ASN A 8 -20.03 2.22 9.23
C ASN A 8 -21.21 2.57 8.32
N LYS A 9 -22.10 3.44 8.80
CA LYS A 9 -23.30 3.82 8.05
C LYS A 9 -22.98 4.61 6.78
N PRO A 10 -22.17 5.69 6.81
CA PRO A 10 -21.74 6.39 5.61
C PRO A 10 -21.03 5.48 4.58
N LEU A 11 -20.21 4.54 5.05
CA LEU A 11 -19.53 3.59 4.16
C LEU A 11 -20.52 2.64 3.48
N LEU A 12 -21.50 2.10 4.22
CA LEU A 12 -22.54 1.23 3.65
C LEU A 12 -23.41 1.96 2.62
N GLU A 13 -23.78 3.22 2.89
CA GLU A 13 -24.53 4.06 1.94
C GLU A 13 -23.71 4.26 0.65
N GLN A 14 -22.44 4.60 0.76
CA GLN A 14 -21.55 4.75 -0.39
C GLN A 14 -21.40 3.46 -1.20
N LEU A 15 -21.21 2.31 -0.54
CA LEU A 15 -21.09 1.01 -1.20
C LEU A 15 -22.37 0.64 -1.94
N SER A 16 -23.55 0.94 -1.36
CA SER A 16 -24.84 0.71 -2.00
C SER A 16 -25.02 1.56 -3.25
N ASP A 17 -24.64 2.83 -3.21
CA ASP A 17 -24.76 3.75 -4.35
C ASP A 17 -23.83 3.39 -5.51
N GLN A 18 -22.78 2.63 -5.24
CA GLN A 18 -21.76 2.24 -6.21
C GLN A 18 -21.85 0.78 -6.67
N ALA A 19 -22.84 0.03 -6.21
CA ALA A 19 -22.95 -1.42 -6.40
C ALA A 19 -22.97 -1.87 -7.88
N ASP A 20 -23.54 -1.06 -8.77
CA ASP A 20 -23.69 -1.35 -10.20
C ASP A 20 -22.59 -0.71 -11.09
N SER A 21 -21.51 -0.19 -10.49
CA SER A 21 -20.44 0.46 -11.26
C SER A 21 -19.51 -0.54 -11.92
N ASP A 22 -19.14 -0.27 -13.19
CA ASP A 22 -18.12 -1.00 -13.94
C ASP A 22 -16.73 -0.33 -13.84
N ASP A 23 -16.59 0.75 -13.08
CA ASP A 23 -15.33 1.46 -12.88
C ASP A 23 -14.40 0.67 -11.95
N TYR A 24 -13.20 0.35 -12.44
CA TYR A 24 -12.23 -0.44 -11.68
C TYR A 24 -11.80 0.23 -10.36
N LEU A 25 -11.76 1.59 -10.31
CA LEU A 25 -11.45 2.33 -9.09
C LEU A 25 -12.54 2.11 -8.04
N ILE A 26 -13.79 2.12 -8.47
CA ILE A 26 -14.94 1.89 -7.60
C ILE A 26 -14.96 0.44 -7.13
N MET A 27 -14.69 -0.53 -8.00
CA MET A 27 -14.61 -1.95 -7.61
C MET A 27 -13.51 -2.18 -6.57
N ARG A 28 -12.33 -1.60 -6.76
CA ARG A 28 -11.23 -1.66 -5.79
C ARG A 28 -11.60 -0.99 -4.48
N GLY A 29 -12.22 0.19 -4.55
CA GLY A 29 -12.72 0.92 -3.38
C GLY A 29 -13.78 0.14 -2.62
N SER A 30 -14.71 -0.53 -3.33
CA SER A 30 -15.73 -1.38 -2.73
C SER A 30 -15.12 -2.59 -2.04
N ALA A 31 -14.11 -3.22 -2.64
CA ALA A 31 -13.37 -4.32 -2.01
C ALA A 31 -12.74 -3.87 -0.68
N LEU A 32 -12.10 -2.68 -0.64
CA LEU A 32 -11.60 -2.10 0.60
C LEU A 32 -12.72 -1.85 1.60
N GLY A 33 -13.80 -1.20 1.17
CA GLY A 33 -14.94 -0.87 2.04
C GLY A 33 -15.55 -2.08 2.71
N TYR A 34 -15.86 -3.13 1.95
CA TYR A 34 -16.37 -4.39 2.51
C TYR A 34 -15.34 -5.07 3.43
N GLY A 35 -14.05 -5.00 3.08
CA GLY A 35 -12.98 -5.48 3.95
C GLY A 35 -12.92 -4.76 5.30
N LEU A 36 -13.09 -3.44 5.31
CA LEU A 36 -13.15 -2.63 6.54
C LEU A 36 -14.38 -2.96 7.39
N LEU A 37 -15.49 -3.33 6.77
CA LEU A 37 -16.71 -3.80 7.43
C LEU A 37 -16.62 -5.27 7.88
N ASN A 38 -15.51 -5.96 7.58
CA ASN A 38 -15.31 -7.39 7.82
C ASN A 38 -16.31 -8.28 7.06
N ASP A 39 -16.82 -7.81 5.94
CA ASP A 39 -17.64 -8.57 5.00
C ASP A 39 -16.76 -9.24 3.95
N ILE A 40 -16.26 -10.43 4.28
CA ILE A 40 -15.25 -11.14 3.51
C ILE A 40 -15.79 -11.60 2.16
N ASP A 41 -17.05 -12.02 2.10
CA ASP A 41 -17.66 -12.55 0.87
C ASP A 41 -17.79 -11.45 -0.17
N ASN A 42 -18.39 -10.33 0.18
CA ASN A 42 -18.50 -9.18 -0.71
C ASN A 42 -17.11 -8.59 -1.05
N ARG A 43 -16.19 -8.52 -0.09
CA ARG A 43 -14.80 -8.11 -0.36
C ARG A 43 -14.19 -8.97 -1.48
N ASN A 44 -14.26 -10.28 -1.37
CA ASN A 44 -13.66 -11.21 -2.33
C ASN A 44 -14.34 -11.12 -3.70
N GLU A 45 -15.67 -10.94 -3.75
CA GLU A 45 -16.42 -10.72 -4.99
C GLU A 45 -15.91 -9.45 -5.70
N TYR A 46 -15.78 -8.33 -4.98
CA TYR A 46 -15.31 -7.08 -5.56
C TYR A 46 -13.81 -7.10 -5.92
N ILE A 47 -12.98 -7.83 -5.18
CA ILE A 47 -11.60 -8.11 -5.60
C ILE A 47 -11.59 -8.85 -6.95
N GLN A 48 -12.42 -9.89 -7.11
CA GLN A 48 -12.45 -10.62 -8.36
C GLN A 48 -12.94 -9.73 -9.51
N LYS A 49 -14.02 -8.95 -9.33
CA LYS A 49 -14.49 -7.98 -10.32
C LYS A 49 -13.38 -7.00 -10.72
N PHE A 50 -12.66 -6.45 -9.74
CA PHE A 50 -11.53 -5.54 -9.98
C PHE A 50 -10.42 -6.19 -10.81
N ILE A 51 -10.03 -7.42 -10.50
CA ILE A 51 -8.98 -8.15 -11.23
C ILE A 51 -9.41 -8.46 -12.65
N ASP A 52 -10.69 -8.75 -12.89
CA ASP A 52 -11.23 -9.12 -14.19
C ASP A 52 -11.48 -7.93 -15.13
N THR A 53 -11.40 -6.68 -14.59
CA THR A 53 -11.49 -5.49 -15.47
C THR A 53 -10.25 -5.36 -16.36
N PRO A 54 -10.40 -4.81 -17.57
CA PRO A 54 -9.25 -4.49 -18.41
C PRO A 54 -8.23 -3.61 -17.69
N GLU A 55 -6.93 -3.81 -18.00
CA GLU A 55 -5.86 -2.95 -17.49
C GLU A 55 -6.06 -1.53 -18.04
N PRO A 56 -6.07 -0.49 -17.19
CA PRO A 56 -6.22 0.88 -17.64
C PRO A 56 -4.97 1.36 -18.38
N GLU A 57 -5.13 2.35 -19.26
CA GLU A 57 -4.02 3.01 -19.97
C GLU A 57 -3.25 3.94 -19.02
N LEU A 58 -2.43 3.37 -18.15
CA LEU A 58 -1.57 4.06 -17.21
C LEU A 58 -0.09 3.86 -17.58
N HIS A 59 0.79 4.68 -17.03
CA HIS A 59 2.23 4.64 -17.29
C HIS A 59 3.06 4.83 -16.02
N GLY A 60 4.32 4.40 -16.07
CA GLY A 60 5.29 4.64 -15.00
C GLY A 60 4.80 4.17 -13.63
N ASN A 61 4.96 5.02 -12.62
CA ASN A 61 4.56 4.71 -11.24
C ASN A 61 3.06 4.41 -11.08
N GLU A 62 2.20 5.04 -11.87
CA GLU A 62 0.74 4.82 -11.79
C GLU A 62 0.39 3.40 -12.25
N LEU A 63 0.97 2.94 -13.38
CA LEU A 63 0.80 1.56 -13.83
C LEU A 63 1.40 0.58 -12.83
N ALA A 64 2.60 0.86 -12.32
CA ALA A 64 3.24 0.00 -11.32
C ALA A 64 2.36 -0.18 -10.06
N ARG A 65 1.77 0.90 -9.57
CA ARG A 65 0.83 0.89 -8.43
C ARG A 65 -0.43 0.09 -8.72
N GLU A 66 -1.00 0.24 -9.90
CA GLU A 66 -2.18 -0.51 -10.32
C GLU A 66 -1.89 -2.02 -10.43
N LEU A 67 -0.76 -2.41 -11.03
CA LEU A 67 -0.33 -3.81 -11.08
C LEU A 67 -0.11 -4.39 -9.68
N GLN A 68 0.49 -3.61 -8.79
CA GLN A 68 0.67 -3.99 -7.40
C GLN A 68 -0.67 -4.16 -6.66
N ALA A 69 -1.64 -3.28 -6.89
CA ALA A 69 -2.97 -3.39 -6.31
C ALA A 69 -3.70 -4.66 -6.80
N ARG A 70 -3.58 -5.00 -8.09
CA ARG A 70 -4.11 -6.27 -8.64
C ARG A 70 -3.41 -7.48 -8.05
N ALA A 71 -2.08 -7.44 -7.94
CA ALA A 71 -1.29 -8.50 -7.32
C ALA A 71 -1.74 -8.76 -5.88
N VAL A 72 -1.92 -7.71 -5.10
CA VAL A 72 -2.40 -7.80 -3.71
C VAL A 72 -3.82 -8.39 -3.65
N GLY A 73 -4.71 -7.98 -4.55
CA GLY A 73 -6.05 -8.58 -4.65
C GLY A 73 -5.98 -10.09 -4.92
N ILE A 74 -5.12 -10.52 -5.85
CA ILE A 74 -4.89 -11.94 -6.17
C ILE A 74 -4.36 -12.69 -4.94
N ILE A 75 -3.42 -12.11 -4.19
CA ILE A 75 -2.88 -12.71 -2.96
C ILE A 75 -3.96 -12.84 -1.88
N LEU A 76 -4.86 -11.85 -1.73
CA LEU A 76 -6.00 -11.94 -0.80
C LEU A 76 -7.02 -13.02 -1.17
N LEU A 77 -7.02 -13.48 -2.42
CA LEU A 77 -7.79 -14.63 -2.90
C LEU A 77 -7.00 -15.94 -2.85
N ASP A 78 -5.90 -16.00 -2.08
CA ASP A 78 -5.02 -17.17 -1.93
C ASP A 78 -4.41 -17.68 -3.26
N LYS A 79 -4.17 -16.76 -4.21
CA LYS A 79 -3.56 -17.07 -5.51
C LYS A 79 -2.17 -16.44 -5.63
N LYS A 80 -1.35 -16.95 -6.57
CA LYS A 80 -0.03 -16.40 -6.86
C LYS A 80 -0.12 -15.21 -7.82
N ALA A 81 0.69 -14.19 -7.57
CA ALA A 81 0.72 -12.96 -8.34
C ALA A 81 2.13 -12.52 -8.75
N ASP A 82 3.07 -13.47 -8.84
CA ASP A 82 4.50 -13.19 -9.08
C ASP A 82 4.72 -12.37 -10.36
N ASP A 83 4.03 -12.69 -11.46
CA ASP A 83 4.18 -11.99 -12.75
C ASP A 83 3.78 -10.51 -12.67
N LEU A 84 2.74 -10.18 -11.90
CA LEU A 84 2.32 -8.79 -11.71
C LEU A 84 3.28 -8.04 -10.78
N LEU A 85 3.79 -8.71 -9.75
CA LEU A 85 4.79 -8.14 -8.86
C LEU A 85 6.11 -7.90 -9.58
N ASP A 86 6.53 -8.79 -10.50
CA ASP A 86 7.73 -8.61 -11.32
C ASP A 86 7.58 -7.40 -12.24
N LYS A 87 6.47 -7.28 -12.97
CA LYS A 87 6.18 -6.12 -13.83
C LYS A 87 6.12 -4.81 -13.05
N ALA A 88 5.45 -4.80 -11.90
CA ALA A 88 5.39 -3.62 -11.05
C ALA A 88 6.78 -3.19 -10.57
N LYS A 89 7.61 -4.14 -10.16
CA LYS A 89 8.99 -3.90 -9.73
C LYS A 89 9.82 -3.26 -10.84
N GLU A 90 9.82 -3.83 -12.05
CA GLU A 90 10.57 -3.29 -13.21
C GLU A 90 10.16 -1.85 -13.53
N LEU A 91 8.87 -1.53 -13.44
CA LEU A 91 8.37 -0.18 -13.66
C LEU A 91 8.85 0.78 -12.54
N PHE A 92 8.76 0.39 -11.28
CA PHE A 92 9.27 1.21 -10.18
C PHE A 92 10.78 1.45 -10.28
N GLU A 93 11.57 0.43 -10.61
CA GLU A 93 13.01 0.56 -10.82
C GLU A 93 13.32 1.53 -11.98
N THR A 94 12.58 1.41 -13.10
CA THR A 94 12.72 2.32 -14.24
C THR A 94 12.39 3.77 -13.88
N GLU A 95 11.31 4.02 -13.14
CA GLU A 95 10.94 5.37 -12.74
C GLU A 95 11.92 5.96 -11.72
N LEU A 96 12.45 5.12 -10.84
CA LEU A 96 13.48 5.52 -9.89
C LEU A 96 14.78 5.93 -10.62
N GLU A 97 15.24 5.13 -11.57
CA GLU A 97 16.42 5.43 -12.37
C GLU A 97 16.30 6.75 -13.14
N LYS A 98 15.10 7.08 -13.62
CA LYS A 98 14.83 8.37 -14.27
C LYS A 98 14.86 9.55 -13.29
N ALA A 99 14.37 9.34 -12.07
CA ALA A 99 14.23 10.39 -11.08
C ALA A 99 15.52 10.73 -10.32
N LEU A 100 16.37 9.73 -10.04
CA LEU A 100 17.57 9.88 -9.21
C LEU A 100 18.56 10.97 -9.68
N PRO A 101 18.87 11.11 -11.00
CA PRO A 101 19.81 12.13 -11.48
C PRO A 101 19.33 13.56 -11.25
N ASP A 102 18.02 13.78 -11.16
CA ASP A 102 17.39 15.08 -11.07
C ASP A 102 16.92 15.42 -9.64
N LEU A 103 17.35 14.63 -8.65
CA LEU A 103 17.05 14.93 -7.25
C LEU A 103 17.81 16.20 -6.80
N PRO A 104 17.17 17.09 -6.02
CA PRO A 104 17.83 18.28 -5.51
C PRO A 104 18.94 17.93 -4.51
N ASP A 105 20.05 18.67 -4.55
CA ASP A 105 21.19 18.51 -3.62
C ASP A 105 20.78 18.78 -2.16
N ASP A 106 19.81 19.65 -1.95
CA ASP A 106 19.27 20.00 -0.64
C ASP A 106 17.77 19.64 -0.57
N LEU A 107 17.48 18.47 -0.06
CA LEU A 107 16.11 17.94 0.12
C LEU A 107 15.28 18.74 1.13
N ALA A 108 15.93 19.59 1.96
CA ALA A 108 15.21 20.40 2.97
C ALA A 108 14.51 21.61 2.36
N ILE A 109 14.93 22.07 1.19
CA ILE A 109 14.45 23.33 0.60
C ILE A 109 13.28 23.11 -0.35
N ASP A 110 13.24 22.02 -1.13
CA ASP A 110 12.19 21.76 -2.11
C ASP A 110 11.76 20.29 -2.15
N VAL A 111 10.85 19.96 -1.26
CA VAL A 111 10.29 18.60 -1.12
C VAL A 111 9.17 18.30 -2.13
N ALA A 112 8.82 19.24 -2.99
CA ALA A 112 7.69 19.11 -3.90
C ALA A 112 8.11 18.97 -5.38
N THR A 113 9.41 18.82 -5.66
CA THR A 113 9.87 18.60 -7.04
C THR A 113 9.32 17.30 -7.58
N GLU A 114 9.03 17.27 -8.88
CA GLU A 114 8.49 16.08 -9.55
C GLU A 114 9.44 14.87 -9.46
N PRO A 115 10.76 15.00 -9.69
CA PRO A 115 11.69 13.88 -9.49
C PRO A 115 11.66 13.30 -8.08
N LEU A 116 11.56 14.14 -7.06
CA LEU A 116 11.50 13.67 -5.67
C LEU A 116 10.19 12.91 -5.39
N LYS A 117 9.05 13.38 -5.90
CA LYS A 117 7.78 12.65 -5.79
C LYS A 117 7.85 11.29 -6.48
N MET A 118 8.39 11.25 -7.72
CA MET A 118 8.57 10.02 -8.47
C MET A 118 9.47 9.03 -7.72
N ALA A 119 10.61 9.49 -7.21
CA ALA A 119 11.54 8.64 -6.46
C ALA A 119 10.90 8.08 -5.17
N ARG A 120 10.15 8.91 -4.42
CA ARG A 120 9.44 8.48 -3.21
C ARG A 120 8.36 7.43 -3.51
N GLN A 121 7.56 7.65 -4.54
CA GLN A 121 6.54 6.69 -4.98
C GLN A 121 7.16 5.36 -5.39
N ALA A 122 8.25 5.41 -6.18
CA ALA A 122 8.95 4.22 -6.61
C ALA A 122 9.56 3.46 -5.42
N ARG A 123 10.26 4.15 -4.49
CA ARG A 123 10.83 3.52 -3.27
C ARG A 123 9.77 2.86 -2.39
N SER A 124 8.66 3.54 -2.15
CA SER A 124 7.54 2.97 -1.40
C SER A 124 6.98 1.73 -2.10
N GLY A 125 6.81 1.79 -3.44
CA GLY A 125 6.35 0.64 -4.22
C GLY A 125 7.32 -0.54 -4.18
N LEU A 126 8.62 -0.29 -4.29
CA LEU A 126 9.65 -1.33 -4.18
C LEU A 126 9.69 -1.97 -2.79
N MET A 127 9.57 -1.18 -1.73
CA MET A 127 9.49 -1.68 -0.35
C MET A 127 8.29 -2.62 -0.16
N GLU A 128 7.10 -2.19 -0.59
CA GLU A 128 5.87 -2.99 -0.51
C GLU A 128 5.96 -4.25 -1.38
N ASN A 129 6.53 -4.14 -2.58
CA ASN A 129 6.74 -5.26 -3.50
C ASN A 129 7.65 -6.32 -2.87
N ALA A 130 8.80 -5.89 -2.33
CA ALA A 130 9.72 -6.77 -1.63
C ALA A 130 9.06 -7.45 -0.41
N PHE A 131 8.21 -6.73 0.33
CA PHE A 131 7.43 -7.29 1.42
C PHE A 131 6.49 -8.41 0.95
N LEU A 132 5.70 -8.15 -0.10
CA LEU A 132 4.77 -9.12 -0.67
C LEU A 132 5.46 -10.39 -1.19
N ARG A 133 6.69 -10.26 -1.65
CA ARG A 133 7.56 -11.36 -2.10
C ARG A 133 8.31 -12.05 -0.96
N LYS A 134 8.16 -11.57 0.27
CA LYS A 134 8.90 -12.05 1.46
C LYS A 134 10.42 -11.85 1.35
N GLU A 135 10.85 -10.86 0.58
CA GLU A 135 12.26 -10.47 0.41
C GLU A 135 12.64 -9.47 1.53
N TRP A 136 12.70 -9.95 2.77
CA TRP A 136 12.78 -9.11 3.98
C TRP A 136 13.97 -8.14 3.97
N LYS A 137 15.15 -8.59 3.53
CA LYS A 137 16.35 -7.74 3.44
C LYS A 137 16.18 -6.62 2.43
N THR A 138 15.60 -6.91 1.28
CA THR A 138 15.30 -5.92 0.24
C THR A 138 14.27 -4.92 0.77
N CYS A 139 13.22 -5.38 1.45
CA CYS A 139 12.23 -4.51 2.07
C CYS A 139 12.87 -3.51 3.05
N MET A 140 13.74 -3.96 3.93
CA MET A 140 14.47 -3.10 4.88
C MET A 140 15.37 -2.09 4.17
N SER A 141 16.10 -2.53 3.13
CA SER A 141 16.99 -1.65 2.34
C SER A 141 16.18 -0.57 1.60
N GLU A 142 15.05 -0.92 1.00
CA GLU A 142 14.19 0.06 0.32
C GLU A 142 13.57 1.06 1.30
N ALA A 143 13.22 0.62 2.51
CA ALA A 143 12.74 1.49 3.58
C ALA A 143 13.82 2.51 4.00
N GLU A 144 15.07 2.09 4.17
CA GLU A 144 16.21 2.95 4.51
C GLU A 144 16.47 3.98 3.40
N HIS A 145 16.52 3.54 2.14
CA HIS A 145 16.67 4.42 0.98
C HIS A 145 15.49 5.40 0.85
N GLY A 146 14.28 4.94 1.12
CA GLY A 146 13.08 5.79 1.11
C GLY A 146 13.19 6.93 2.14
N ARG A 147 13.65 6.62 3.36
CA ARG A 147 13.85 7.65 4.39
C ARG A 147 14.96 8.63 4.04
N SER A 148 16.03 8.19 3.39
CA SER A 148 17.14 9.06 3.01
C SER A 148 16.78 10.19 2.05
N ILE A 149 15.66 10.06 1.32
CA ILE A 149 15.15 11.07 0.39
C ILE A 149 13.92 11.83 0.93
N ILE A 150 13.62 11.69 2.23
CA ILE A 150 12.52 12.43 2.89
C ILE A 150 13.13 13.18 4.09
N PRO A 151 13.01 14.52 4.14
CA PRO A 151 13.42 15.28 5.31
C PRO A 151 12.70 14.82 6.58
N ASP A 152 13.42 14.74 7.69
CA ASP A 152 12.90 14.26 8.98
C ASP A 152 11.62 14.98 9.44
N TYR A 153 11.47 16.29 9.15
CA TYR A 153 10.31 17.07 9.56
C TYR A 153 9.03 16.73 8.78
N LEU A 154 9.16 16.05 7.63
CA LEU A 154 8.03 15.58 6.82
C LEU A 154 7.67 14.12 7.11
N LEU A 155 8.53 13.39 7.81
CA LEU A 155 8.19 12.05 8.24
C LEU A 155 7.06 12.14 9.28
N TYR A 156 5.97 11.42 9.02
CA TYR A 156 4.93 11.23 10.02
C TYR A 156 5.54 10.68 11.31
N GLN A 157 5.13 11.23 12.46
CA GLN A 157 5.76 10.98 13.76
C GLN A 157 6.08 9.50 14.06
N PRO A 158 5.16 8.54 13.83
CA PRO A 158 5.45 7.12 13.99
C PRO A 158 6.51 6.58 13.02
N HIS A 159 6.68 7.20 11.86
CA HIS A 159 7.64 6.76 10.84
C HIS A 159 9.07 7.29 11.05
N ARG A 160 9.29 8.15 12.02
CA ARG A 160 10.64 8.64 12.36
C ARG A 160 11.56 7.52 12.85
N GLU A 161 10.99 6.52 13.52
CA GLU A 161 11.71 5.34 13.98
C GLU A 161 11.91 4.28 12.91
N GLY A 162 11.13 4.34 11.82
CA GLY A 162 11.12 3.41 10.70
C GLY A 162 9.72 3.24 10.10
N TYR A 163 9.65 2.68 8.92
CA TYR A 163 8.35 2.33 8.32
C TYR A 163 7.74 1.10 8.99
N PRO A 164 6.40 1.02 9.13
CA PRO A 164 5.73 -0.16 9.68
C PRO A 164 6.20 -1.48 9.04
N LEU A 165 6.30 -1.53 7.71
CA LEU A 165 6.76 -2.71 6.98
C LEU A 165 8.23 -3.05 7.25
N GLU A 166 9.06 -2.07 7.52
CA GLU A 166 10.46 -2.29 7.93
C GLU A 166 10.51 -3.02 9.27
N PHE A 167 9.68 -2.62 10.24
CA PHE A 167 9.60 -3.31 11.54
C PHE A 167 9.13 -4.75 11.38
N VAL A 168 8.10 -4.99 10.57
CA VAL A 168 7.64 -6.36 10.28
C VAL A 168 8.74 -7.18 9.62
N ALA A 169 9.36 -6.65 8.56
CA ALA A 169 10.41 -7.36 7.82
C ALA A 169 11.64 -7.66 8.70
N LYS A 170 12.05 -6.69 9.53
CA LYS A 170 13.16 -6.84 10.47
C LYS A 170 12.83 -7.85 11.56
N GLY A 171 11.64 -7.78 12.15
CA GLY A 171 11.20 -8.72 13.18
C GLY A 171 11.18 -10.16 12.66
N ILE A 172 10.67 -10.40 11.45
CA ILE A 172 10.70 -11.73 10.83
C ILE A 172 12.15 -12.18 10.58
N HIS A 173 13.00 -11.27 10.05
CA HIS A 173 14.39 -11.60 9.75
C HIS A 173 15.22 -11.94 11.00
N THR A 174 14.89 -11.34 12.14
CA THR A 174 15.59 -11.54 13.42
C THR A 174 14.84 -12.47 14.39
N GLU A 175 13.71 -13.06 13.96
CA GLU A 175 12.83 -13.89 14.79
C GLU A 175 12.28 -13.15 16.03
N ASP A 176 12.15 -11.82 15.94
CA ASP A 176 11.61 -10.95 16.98
C ASP A 176 10.12 -10.66 16.74
N MET A 177 9.25 -11.47 17.32
CA MET A 177 7.80 -11.36 17.13
C MET A 177 7.19 -10.13 17.82
N GLU A 178 7.86 -9.54 18.84
CA GLU A 178 7.42 -8.27 19.44
C GLU A 178 7.61 -7.12 18.44
N MET A 179 8.72 -7.14 17.71
CA MET A 179 8.97 -6.18 16.63
C MET A 179 7.97 -6.33 15.47
N VAL A 180 7.61 -7.56 15.10
CA VAL A 180 6.55 -7.83 14.10
C VAL A 180 5.23 -7.23 14.56
N ALA A 181 4.81 -7.51 15.81
CA ALA A 181 3.57 -6.99 16.37
C ALA A 181 3.56 -5.45 16.41
N LYS A 182 4.66 -4.82 16.81
CA LYS A 182 4.83 -3.36 16.78
C LYS A 182 4.64 -2.79 15.36
N GLY A 183 5.25 -3.39 14.35
CA GLY A 183 5.10 -2.95 12.96
C GLY A 183 3.67 -3.06 12.45
N ILE A 184 2.95 -4.11 12.80
CA ILE A 184 1.54 -4.29 12.46
C ILE A 184 0.68 -3.22 13.14
N GLU A 185 0.87 -2.99 14.44
CA GLU A 185 0.14 -1.96 15.19
C GLU A 185 0.33 -0.57 14.58
N MET A 186 1.57 -0.18 14.30
CA MET A 186 1.90 1.10 13.63
C MET A 186 1.21 1.23 12.27
N HIS A 187 1.13 0.14 11.50
CA HIS A 187 0.47 0.14 10.20
C HIS A 187 -1.05 0.34 10.34
N GLU A 188 -1.67 -0.31 11.31
CA GLU A 188 -3.09 -0.20 11.57
C GLU A 188 -3.49 1.18 12.10
N GLU A 189 -2.67 1.76 12.98
CA GLU A 189 -2.87 3.14 13.47
C GLU A 189 -2.77 4.14 12.32
N PHE A 190 -1.81 3.96 11.41
CA PHE A 190 -1.69 4.80 10.22
C PHE A 190 -2.92 4.67 9.32
N LEU A 191 -3.38 3.45 9.03
CA LEU A 191 -4.58 3.22 8.22
C LEU A 191 -5.83 3.83 8.87
N GLN A 192 -5.99 3.67 10.19
CA GLN A 192 -7.10 4.25 10.92
C GLN A 192 -7.06 5.78 10.82
N TYR A 193 -5.90 6.39 11.05
CA TYR A 193 -5.73 7.84 10.90
C TYR A 193 -6.08 8.32 9.50
N VAL A 194 -5.60 7.65 8.46
CA VAL A 194 -5.87 8.02 7.07
C VAL A 194 -7.36 7.90 6.73
N ILE A 195 -8.03 6.85 7.21
CA ILE A 195 -9.48 6.67 7.04
C ILE A 195 -10.27 7.79 7.73
N GLU A 196 -9.89 8.15 8.95
CA GLU A 196 -10.57 9.19 9.71
C GLU A 196 -10.38 10.59 9.12
N VAL A 197 -9.16 10.91 8.67
CA VAL A 197 -8.82 12.24 8.13
C VAL A 197 -9.14 12.34 6.63
N GLY A 198 -9.02 11.25 5.90
CA GLY A 198 -9.18 11.20 4.44
C GLY A 198 -10.63 11.18 3.96
N TYR A 199 -11.62 11.25 4.84
CA TYR A 199 -13.05 11.19 4.49
C TYR A 199 -13.42 9.96 3.67
N LEU A 200 -12.89 8.78 4.03
CA LEU A 200 -13.17 7.54 3.31
C LEU A 200 -13.04 7.73 1.77
N LYS A 201 -11.80 7.79 1.31
CA LYS A 201 -11.51 7.70 -0.12
C LYS A 201 -11.07 6.27 -0.47
N PRO A 202 -11.99 5.29 -0.43
CA PRO A 202 -11.66 3.88 -0.59
C PRO A 202 -11.11 3.55 -1.98
N TRP A 203 -11.27 4.46 -2.96
CA TRP A 203 -10.78 4.28 -4.33
C TRP A 203 -9.28 4.57 -4.51
N GLU A 204 -8.59 5.16 -3.54
CA GLU A 204 -7.15 5.35 -3.65
C GLU A 204 -6.42 4.01 -3.51
N GLU A 205 -5.60 3.65 -4.52
CA GLU A 205 -4.88 2.38 -4.57
C GLU A 205 -3.97 2.15 -3.35
N ALA A 206 -3.35 3.22 -2.85
CA ALA A 206 -2.50 3.16 -1.68
C ALA A 206 -3.23 2.62 -0.43
N TYR A 207 -4.51 2.94 -0.26
CA TYR A 207 -5.29 2.47 0.89
C TYR A 207 -5.65 0.99 0.76
N PHE A 208 -6.00 0.55 -0.46
CA PHE A 208 -6.29 -0.86 -0.71
C PHE A 208 -5.05 -1.73 -0.50
N VAL A 209 -3.90 -1.31 -1.05
CA VAL A 209 -2.62 -2.00 -0.86
C VAL A 209 -2.23 -2.04 0.61
N SER A 210 -2.31 -0.92 1.32
CA SER A 210 -2.01 -0.84 2.75
C SER A 210 -2.92 -1.73 3.60
N TYR A 211 -4.23 -1.75 3.31
CA TYR A 211 -5.18 -2.64 3.97
C TYR A 211 -4.81 -4.12 3.78
N ALA A 212 -4.53 -4.50 2.55
CA ALA A 212 -4.19 -5.88 2.23
C ALA A 212 -2.85 -6.31 2.89
N ILE A 213 -1.85 -5.43 2.88
CA ILE A 213 -0.58 -5.67 3.57
C ILE A 213 -0.81 -5.85 5.09
N SER A 214 -1.69 -5.06 5.70
CA SER A 214 -2.05 -5.24 7.11
C SER A 214 -2.63 -6.63 7.39
N LEU A 215 -3.53 -7.13 6.53
CA LEU A 215 -4.06 -8.49 6.65
C LEU A 215 -2.99 -9.57 6.46
N ILE A 216 -2.14 -9.42 5.44
CA ILE A 216 -1.04 -10.34 5.15
C ILE A 216 -0.07 -10.38 6.34
N SER A 217 0.25 -9.21 6.92
CA SER A 217 1.15 -9.11 8.06
C SER A 217 0.60 -9.81 9.31
N ARG A 218 -0.71 -9.72 9.56
CA ARG A 218 -1.36 -10.44 10.67
C ARG A 218 -1.22 -11.94 10.57
N ASN A 219 -1.36 -12.50 9.35
CA ASN A 219 -1.22 -13.93 9.13
C ASN A 219 0.22 -14.44 9.40
N LEU A 220 1.20 -13.52 9.54
CA LEU A 220 2.57 -13.89 9.93
C LEU A 220 2.74 -14.08 11.44
N LEU A 221 1.75 -13.67 12.25
CA LEU A 221 1.72 -13.87 13.70
C LEU A 221 1.05 -15.19 14.12
N GLU A 222 0.29 -15.82 13.20
CA GLU A 222 -0.40 -17.09 13.40
C GLU A 222 0.50 -18.28 13.07
#